data_a3b31b9ade1acc826d12a9d6c494177a
#
_entry.id   a3b31b9ade1acc826d12a9d6c494177a
#
_cell.length_a   1.000
_cell.length_b   1.000
_cell.length_c   1.000
_cell.angle_alpha   90.00
_cell.angle_beta   90.00
_cell.angle_gamma   90.00
#
_symmetry.space_group_name_H-M   'P 1'
#
loop_
_entity.id
_entity.type
_entity.pdbx_description
1 polymer ?
#
loop_
_entity_poly.entity_id
_entity_poly.type
_entity_poly.pdbx_seq_one_letter_code
_entity_poly.pdbx_strand_id
1 'polypeptide(L)'
;MAALQLSWKARSDLVSVGEYTRRNWGEAQAIRYLDKIQDCMDRLAENPMLGRACDEILPGRRRMEEGRHVIFYRIEKRRIMISRILHQSMLPQGRVQ
;
A
#
# COMPACT_ATOMS: atom_id res chain seq x y z
N MET A 1 17.61 -0.43 7.94
CA MET A 1 16.19 -0.10 7.75
C MET A 1 16.06 1.07 6.81
N ALA A 2 15.22 0.97 5.81
CA ALA A 2 14.98 2.06 4.89
C ALA A 2 13.98 3.05 5.50
N ALA A 3 14.10 4.32 5.14
CA ALA A 3 13.09 5.30 5.51
C ALA A 3 11.81 5.03 4.72
N LEU A 4 10.68 5.28 5.31
CA LEU A 4 9.37 5.09 4.69
C LEU A 4 8.79 6.46 4.35
N GLN A 5 8.36 6.62 3.09
CA GLN A 5 7.74 7.85 2.64
C GLN A 5 6.54 7.51 1.77
N LEU A 6 5.46 8.26 1.93
CA LEU A 6 4.25 8.08 1.13
C LEU A 6 4.11 9.26 0.16
N SER A 7 3.72 8.94 -1.09
CA SER A 7 3.32 9.99 -2.02
C SER A 7 2.04 10.65 -1.50
N TRP A 8 1.72 11.84 -2.01
CA TRP A 8 0.47 12.49 -1.60
C TRP A 8 -0.76 11.68 -2.03
N LYS A 9 -0.65 10.95 -3.16
CA LYS A 9 -1.73 10.06 -3.60
C LYS A 9 -1.90 8.89 -2.63
N ALA A 10 -0.81 8.31 -2.15
CA ALA A 10 -0.88 7.23 -1.18
C ALA A 10 -1.48 7.72 0.15
N ARG A 11 -1.15 8.93 0.57
CA ARG A 11 -1.75 9.51 1.77
C ARG A 11 -3.25 9.70 1.61
N SER A 12 -3.67 10.18 0.44
CA SER A 12 -5.09 10.32 0.11
C SER A 12 -5.77 8.96 0.06
N ASP A 13 -5.09 7.95 -0.49
CA ASP A 13 -5.61 6.59 -0.50
C ASP A 13 -5.87 6.07 0.91
N LEU A 14 -4.95 6.33 1.85
CA LEU A 14 -5.13 5.91 3.24
C LEU A 14 -6.35 6.56 3.90
N VAL A 15 -6.57 7.84 3.64
CA VAL A 15 -7.76 8.52 4.16
C VAL A 15 -9.01 7.85 3.63
N SER A 16 -9.04 7.55 2.32
CA SER A 16 -10.19 6.89 1.71
C SER A 16 -10.42 5.50 2.28
N VAL A 17 -9.35 4.73 2.51
CA VAL A 17 -9.44 3.40 3.14
C VAL A 17 -10.08 3.52 4.52
N GLY A 18 -9.60 4.47 5.32
CA GLY A 18 -10.11 4.66 6.68
C GLY A 18 -11.59 5.06 6.69
N GLU A 19 -11.98 5.99 5.82
CA GLU A 19 -13.37 6.43 5.75
C GLU A 19 -14.30 5.32 5.27
N TYR A 20 -13.89 4.59 4.23
CA TYR A 20 -14.69 3.48 3.72
C TYR A 20 -14.87 2.40 4.79
N THR A 21 -13.79 2.03 5.47
CA THR A 21 -13.85 0.99 6.50
C THR A 21 -14.72 1.43 7.65
N ARG A 22 -14.58 2.69 8.09
CA ARG A 22 -15.40 3.22 9.18
C ARG A 22 -16.88 3.19 8.86
N ARG A 23 -17.24 3.60 7.63
CA ARG A 23 -18.65 3.63 7.22
C ARG A 23 -19.28 2.26 7.12
N ASN A 24 -18.50 1.26 6.70
CA ASN A 24 -19.04 -0.07 6.44
C ASN A 24 -18.86 -1.04 7.61
N TRP A 25 -17.86 -0.83 8.47
CA TRP A 25 -17.47 -1.80 9.49
C TRP A 25 -17.28 -1.17 10.87
N GLY A 26 -17.40 0.15 10.98
CA GLY A 26 -17.26 0.85 12.24
C GLY A 26 -15.85 1.34 12.51
N GLU A 27 -15.74 2.24 13.49
CA GLU A 27 -14.49 2.92 13.81
C GLU A 27 -13.41 1.98 14.32
N ALA A 28 -13.77 1.05 15.21
CA ALA A 28 -12.79 0.11 15.76
C ALA A 28 -12.16 -0.75 14.66
N GLN A 29 -12.96 -1.19 13.69
CA GLN A 29 -12.45 -1.98 12.59
C GLN A 29 -11.57 -1.14 11.67
N ALA A 30 -11.92 0.14 11.47
CA ALA A 30 -11.11 1.04 10.67
C ALA A 30 -9.73 1.22 11.29
N ILE A 31 -9.65 1.40 12.59
CA ILE A 31 -8.38 1.54 13.30
C ILE A 31 -7.54 0.28 13.13
N ARG A 32 -8.14 -0.89 13.36
CA ARG A 32 -7.43 -2.17 13.23
C ARG A 32 -6.89 -2.37 11.81
N TYR A 33 -7.69 -2.02 10.81
CA TYR A 33 -7.29 -2.22 9.42
C TYR A 33 -6.15 -1.27 9.02
N LEU A 34 -6.25 -0.01 9.42
CA LEU A 34 -5.18 0.97 9.16
C LEU A 34 -3.89 0.56 9.88
N ASP A 35 -4.00 0.01 11.08
CA ASP A 35 -2.82 -0.49 11.79
C ASP A 35 -2.16 -1.65 11.04
N LYS A 36 -2.95 -2.53 10.45
CA LYS A 36 -2.40 -3.63 9.65
C LYS A 36 -1.67 -3.12 8.42
N ILE A 37 -2.23 -2.11 7.76
CA ILE A 37 -1.58 -1.50 6.61
C ILE A 37 -0.28 -0.83 7.04
N GLN A 38 -0.29 -0.12 8.17
CA GLN A 38 0.92 0.51 8.69
C GLN A 38 1.99 -0.53 9.02
N ASP A 39 1.59 -1.62 9.68
CA ASP A 39 2.54 -2.70 10.00
C ASP A 39 3.14 -3.31 8.73
N CYS A 40 2.33 -3.46 7.69
CA CYS A 40 2.81 -3.96 6.41
C CYS A 40 3.86 -3.02 5.83
N MET A 41 3.60 -1.72 5.84
CA MET A 41 4.56 -0.73 5.34
C MET A 41 5.84 -0.74 6.17
N ASP A 42 5.72 -0.89 7.48
CA ASP A 42 6.90 -0.97 8.38
C ASP A 42 7.75 -2.19 8.04
N ARG A 43 7.13 -3.33 7.74
CA ARG A 43 7.85 -4.53 7.33
C ARG A 43 8.56 -4.33 6.00
N LEU A 44 7.95 -3.57 5.08
CA LEU A 44 8.60 -3.23 3.82
C LEU A 44 9.83 -2.36 4.04
N ALA A 45 9.78 -1.44 5.01
CA ALA A 45 10.95 -0.63 5.34
C ALA A 45 12.09 -1.47 5.91
N GLU A 46 11.76 -2.53 6.65
CA GLU A 46 12.77 -3.45 7.18
C GLU A 46 13.30 -4.40 6.13
N ASN A 47 12.45 -4.83 5.20
CA ASN A 47 12.82 -5.74 4.13
C ASN A 47 12.18 -5.29 2.82
N PRO A 48 12.84 -4.38 2.08
CA PRO A 48 12.28 -3.85 0.85
C PRO A 48 11.97 -4.88 -0.23
N MET A 49 12.61 -6.03 -0.19
CA MET A 49 12.38 -7.11 -1.16
C MET A 49 11.21 -8.01 -0.79
N LEU A 50 10.52 -7.72 0.31
CA LEU A 50 9.41 -8.55 0.78
C LEU A 50 8.26 -8.61 -0.24
N GLY A 51 7.93 -7.48 -0.86
CA GLY A 51 6.96 -7.47 -1.95
C GLY A 51 7.58 -7.98 -3.23
N ARG A 52 6.73 -8.32 -4.21
CA ARG A 52 7.20 -8.85 -5.47
C ARG A 52 7.23 -7.76 -6.55
N ALA A 53 8.15 -7.89 -7.50
CA ALA A 53 8.23 -6.98 -8.63
C ALA A 53 6.96 -7.12 -9.47
N CYS A 54 6.52 -6.00 -10.03
CA CYS A 54 5.34 -5.98 -10.91
C CYS A 54 5.62 -5.12 -12.15
N ASP A 55 6.82 -5.28 -12.71
CA ASP A 55 7.25 -4.48 -13.86
C ASP A 55 6.32 -4.63 -15.06
N GLU A 56 5.70 -5.80 -15.22
CA GLU A 56 4.75 -6.05 -16.30
C GLU A 56 3.48 -5.22 -16.16
N ILE A 57 3.24 -4.68 -14.97
CA ILE A 57 2.08 -3.83 -14.67
C ILE A 57 2.52 -2.38 -14.56
N LEU A 58 3.51 -2.13 -13.69
CA LEU A 58 4.06 -0.80 -13.44
C LEU A 58 5.58 -0.90 -13.38
N PRO A 59 6.29 -0.42 -14.43
CA PRO A 59 7.74 -0.49 -14.45
C PRO A 59 8.38 0.15 -13.21
N GLY A 60 9.36 -0.54 -12.65
CA GLY A 60 10.07 -0.07 -11.47
C GLY A 60 9.28 -0.15 -10.17
N ARG A 61 8.12 -0.78 -10.18
CA ARG A 61 7.30 -0.92 -8.97
C ARG A 61 7.34 -2.33 -8.44
N ARG A 62 7.06 -2.40 -7.13
CA ARG A 62 6.83 -3.65 -6.42
C ARG A 62 5.47 -3.57 -5.76
N ARG A 63 4.92 -4.71 -5.39
CA ARG A 63 3.60 -4.75 -4.77
C ARG A 63 3.59 -5.68 -3.57
N MET A 64 2.75 -5.34 -2.59
CA MET A 64 2.51 -6.17 -1.42
C MET A 64 1.04 -6.10 -1.09
N GLU A 65 0.41 -7.26 -0.93
CA GLU A 65 -1.00 -7.32 -0.57
C GLU A 65 -1.15 -7.26 0.95
N GLU A 66 -2.17 -6.51 1.39
CA GLU A 66 -2.59 -6.51 2.77
C GLU A 66 -4.11 -6.45 2.80
N GLY A 67 -4.74 -7.53 3.29
CA GLY A 67 -6.20 -7.62 3.25
C GLY A 67 -6.69 -7.53 1.82
N ARG A 68 -7.58 -6.59 1.56
CA ARG A 68 -8.15 -6.37 0.22
C ARG A 68 -7.48 -5.24 -0.53
N HIS A 69 -6.36 -4.75 -0.02
CA HIS A 69 -5.63 -3.64 -0.63
C HIS A 69 -4.28 -4.10 -1.13
N VAL A 70 -3.78 -3.38 -2.12
CA VAL A 70 -2.46 -3.62 -2.69
C VAL A 70 -1.65 -2.35 -2.50
N ILE A 71 -0.50 -2.51 -1.88
CA ILE A 71 0.44 -1.42 -1.64
C ILE A 71 1.46 -1.47 -2.77
N PHE A 72 1.49 -0.43 -3.60
CA PHE A 72 2.48 -0.28 -4.66
C PHE A 72 3.59 0.61 -4.16
N TYR A 73 4.82 0.17 -4.33
CA TYR A 73 5.96 0.92 -3.84
C TYR A 73 7.16 0.75 -4.77
N ARG A 74 8.14 1.61 -4.58
CA ARG A 74 9.43 1.46 -5.25
C ARG A 74 10.54 1.66 -4.23
N ILE A 75 11.67 1.01 -4.51
CA ILE A 75 12.86 1.12 -3.68
C ILE A 75 13.71 2.25 -4.24
N GLU A 76 14.00 3.23 -3.40
CA GLU A 76 14.92 4.33 -3.72
C GLU A 76 16.10 4.26 -2.77
N LYS A 77 17.09 5.09 -2.98
CA LYS A 77 18.25 5.09 -2.10
C LYS A 77 17.79 5.32 -0.66
N ARG A 78 18.01 4.33 0.19
CA ARG A 78 17.74 4.39 1.63
C ARG A 78 16.29 4.69 2.00
N ARG A 79 15.35 4.54 1.06
CA ARG A 79 13.96 4.74 1.38
C ARG A 79 13.04 3.89 0.51
N ILE A 80 11.85 3.67 1.04
CA ILE A 80 10.75 3.05 0.34
C ILE A 80 9.72 4.15 0.05
N MET A 81 9.39 4.34 -1.20
CA MET A 81 8.35 5.29 -1.60
C MET A 81 7.07 4.52 -1.86
N ILE A 82 6.07 4.69 -1.01
CA ILE A 82 4.75 4.12 -1.23
C ILE A 82 4.04 4.99 -2.28
N SER A 83 3.76 4.41 -3.44
CA SER A 83 3.20 5.13 -4.57
C SER A 83 1.68 5.20 -4.52
N ARG A 84 1.02 4.08 -4.25
CA ARG A 84 -0.43 3.98 -4.16
C ARG A 84 -0.82 2.87 -3.20
N ILE A 85 -2.02 2.99 -2.64
CA ILE A 85 -2.65 1.94 -1.85
C ILE A 85 -4.05 1.79 -2.41
N LEU A 86 -4.26 0.75 -3.22
CA LEU A 86 -5.49 0.60 -3.99
C LEU A 86 -6.24 -0.65 -3.56
N HIS A 87 -7.58 -0.55 -3.51
CA HIS A 87 -8.41 -1.73 -3.29
C HIS A 87 -8.25 -2.66 -4.49
N GLN A 88 -8.25 -3.98 -4.23
CA GLN A 88 -8.07 -4.95 -5.31
C GLN A 88 -9.11 -4.82 -6.42
N SER A 89 -10.32 -4.35 -6.09
CA SER A 89 -11.37 -4.14 -7.08
C SER A 89 -11.10 -2.96 -8.00
N MET A 90 -10.15 -2.10 -7.66
CA MET A 90 -9.75 -0.96 -8.49
C MET A 90 -8.72 -1.34 -9.53
N LEU A 91 -8.18 -2.57 -9.46
CA LEU A 91 -7.14 -2.99 -10.37
C LEU A 91 -7.77 -3.68 -11.56
N PRO A 92 -7.51 -3.20 -12.79
CA PRO A 92 -7.94 -3.92 -13.98
C PRO A 92 -7.29 -5.29 -13.99
N GLN A 93 -8.05 -6.30 -14.42
CA GLN A 93 -7.54 -7.65 -14.45
C GLN A 93 -6.35 -7.73 -15.41
N GLY A 94 -5.21 -8.21 -14.89
CA GLY A 94 -4.01 -8.37 -15.70
C GLY A 94 -3.22 -7.11 -15.94
N ARG A 95 -3.64 -5.96 -15.41
CA ARG A 95 -2.86 -4.73 -15.54
C ARG A 95 -3.37 -3.66 -14.58
N VAL A 96 -2.48 -2.71 -14.30
CA VAL A 96 -2.81 -1.54 -13.48
C VAL A 96 -2.56 -0.30 -14.34
N GLN A 97 -3.50 0.60 -14.33
CA GLN A 97 -3.39 1.87 -15.06
C GLN A 97 -2.60 2.89 -14.27
#